data_4292d1029a8bb427edb0869033865d71
#
_entry.id   4292d1029a8bb427edb0869033865d71
#
_cell.length_a   1.000
_cell.length_b   1.000
_cell.length_c   1.000
_cell.angle_alpha   90.00
_cell.angle_beta   90.00
_cell.angle_gamma   90.00
#
_symmetry.space_group_name_H-M   'P 1'
#
loop_
_entity.id
_entity.type
_entity.pdbx_description
1 polymer ?
#
loop_
_entity_poly.entity_id
_entity_poly.type
_entity_poly.pdbx_seq_one_letter_code
_entity_poly.pdbx_strand_id
1 'polypeptide(L)'
;MAKFISSKLFDGYSTIFRQWKAEGTHCKYIHGYGISFRVYFEGDLDERNWVWDFGGMKRSQGKIDGKSPKEWMDYMFDHTCLVAEDDPGISGFKTMDSLGVIQLRLLPNVGAEKFAEFLYSKLNPLVVEETNGRVKIIKVEFFENERNSATYIP
;
A
#
# COMPACT_ATOMS: atom_id res chain seq x y z
N MET A 1 -25.73 -17.31 4.30
CA MET A 1 -25.67 -16.77 2.94
C MET A 1 -24.27 -16.86 2.40
N ALA A 2 -24.15 -17.18 1.13
CA ALA A 2 -22.85 -17.27 0.48
C ALA A 2 -22.24 -15.86 0.33
N LYS A 3 -20.93 -15.77 0.52
CA LYS A 3 -20.16 -14.54 0.24
C LYS A 3 -19.20 -14.80 -0.91
N PHE A 4 -18.86 -13.73 -1.56
CA PHE A 4 -17.92 -13.76 -2.67
C PHE A 4 -16.67 -13.00 -2.30
N ILE A 5 -15.54 -13.44 -2.85
CA ILE A 5 -14.26 -12.73 -2.72
C ILE A 5 -13.79 -12.38 -4.13
N SER A 6 -13.51 -11.12 -4.35
CA SER A 6 -12.81 -10.67 -5.56
C SER A 6 -11.47 -10.08 -5.17
N SER A 7 -10.52 -10.05 -6.09
CA SER A 7 -9.22 -9.48 -5.82
C SER A 7 -8.72 -8.65 -6.98
N LYS A 8 -7.88 -7.66 -6.67
CA LYS A 8 -7.21 -6.86 -7.69
C LYS A 8 -5.72 -6.75 -7.38
N LEU A 9 -4.92 -6.94 -8.41
CA LEU A 9 -3.47 -6.71 -8.36
C LEU A 9 -3.18 -5.26 -8.78
N PHE A 10 -2.42 -4.56 -7.94
CA PHE A 10 -1.87 -3.25 -8.24
C PHE A 10 -0.36 -3.42 -8.38
N ASP A 11 0.17 -3.22 -9.57
CA ASP A 11 1.57 -3.48 -9.88
C ASP A 11 2.22 -2.31 -10.64
N GLY A 12 3.52 -2.49 -10.98
CA GLY A 12 4.25 -1.48 -11.72
C GLY A 12 4.84 -0.36 -10.86
N TYR A 13 4.91 -0.54 -9.55
CA TYR A 13 5.50 0.43 -8.65
C TYR A 13 6.99 0.18 -8.45
N SER A 14 7.78 1.24 -8.54
CA SER A 14 9.21 1.20 -8.25
C SER A 14 9.49 2.06 -7.03
N THR A 15 10.11 1.48 -6.02
CA THR A 15 10.41 2.20 -4.78
C THR A 15 11.70 1.71 -4.16
N ILE A 16 12.23 2.51 -3.22
CA ILE A 16 13.39 2.12 -2.41
C ILE A 16 13.03 2.26 -0.94
N PHE A 17 13.54 1.35 -0.13
CA PHE A 17 13.43 1.42 1.33
C PHE A 17 14.51 0.57 1.98
N ARG A 18 14.65 0.71 3.30
CA ARG A 18 15.51 -0.15 4.11
C ARG A 18 14.79 -0.52 5.41
N GLN A 19 15.18 -1.65 5.97
CA GLN A 19 14.76 -2.05 7.31
C GLN A 19 15.94 -1.78 8.25
N TRP A 20 15.98 -0.59 8.82
CA TRP A 20 17.12 -0.12 9.60
C TRP A 20 17.40 -0.96 10.85
N LYS A 21 16.37 -1.66 11.37
CA LYS A 21 16.51 -2.56 12.52
C LYS A 21 17.09 -3.93 12.16
N ALA A 22 17.25 -4.23 10.88
CA ALA A 22 17.72 -5.54 10.39
C ALA A 22 19.25 -5.64 10.46
N GLU A 23 19.82 -5.46 11.63
CA GLU A 23 21.26 -5.58 11.87
C GLU A 23 21.79 -6.96 11.45
N GLY A 24 22.96 -6.96 10.83
CA GLY A 24 23.60 -8.17 10.34
C GLY A 24 23.02 -8.73 9.04
N THR A 25 22.06 -8.05 8.42
CA THR A 25 21.48 -8.42 7.12
C THR A 25 21.66 -7.31 6.09
N HIS A 26 21.54 -7.67 4.81
CA HIS A 26 21.58 -6.70 3.71
C HIS A 26 20.35 -5.76 3.71
N CYS A 27 19.27 -6.12 4.41
CA CYS A 27 18.03 -5.35 4.46
C CYS A 27 18.20 -4.00 5.18
N LYS A 28 19.27 -3.80 5.94
CA LYS A 28 19.57 -2.51 6.57
C LYS A 28 20.04 -1.46 5.56
N TYR A 29 20.50 -1.88 4.38
CA TYR A 29 20.91 -0.96 3.32
C TYR A 29 19.73 -0.62 2.42
N ILE A 30 19.69 0.64 1.99
CA ILE A 30 18.68 1.07 1.03
C ILE A 30 18.90 0.34 -0.29
N HIS A 31 17.83 -0.21 -0.87
CA HIS A 31 17.90 -0.81 -2.19
C HIS A 31 16.53 -0.78 -2.87
N GLY A 32 16.52 -1.05 -4.18
CA GLY A 32 15.34 -0.92 -5.01
C GLY A 32 14.47 -2.16 -5.00
N TYR A 33 13.16 -1.91 -5.11
CA TYR A 33 12.11 -2.94 -5.19
C TYR A 33 11.14 -2.60 -6.30
N GLY A 34 10.77 -3.63 -7.08
CA GLY A 34 9.59 -3.57 -7.94
C GLY A 34 8.43 -4.21 -7.18
N ILE A 35 7.60 -3.38 -6.57
CA ILE A 35 6.56 -3.86 -5.65
C ILE A 35 5.20 -3.97 -6.31
N SER A 36 4.36 -4.82 -5.72
CA SER A 36 2.95 -4.93 -6.08
C SER A 36 2.11 -5.27 -4.85
N PHE A 37 0.80 -5.02 -4.97
CA PHE A 37 -0.17 -5.35 -3.94
C PHE A 37 -1.31 -6.13 -4.55
N ARG A 38 -1.78 -7.18 -3.87
CA ARG A 38 -3.05 -7.80 -4.16
C ARG A 38 -4.01 -7.59 -3.00
N VAL A 39 -5.14 -6.98 -3.30
CA VAL A 39 -6.16 -6.65 -2.30
C VAL A 39 -7.38 -7.54 -2.54
N TYR A 40 -7.90 -8.13 -1.47
CA TYR A 40 -9.02 -9.06 -1.50
C TYR A 40 -10.24 -8.43 -0.82
N PHE A 41 -11.34 -8.41 -1.55
CA PHE A 41 -12.61 -7.81 -1.14
C PHE A 41 -13.65 -8.90 -0.93
N GLU A 42 -14.31 -8.90 0.21
CA GLU A 42 -15.37 -9.86 0.54
C GLU A 42 -16.69 -9.14 0.73
N GLY A 43 -17.75 -9.68 0.17
CA GLY A 43 -19.10 -9.17 0.37
C GLY A 43 -20.13 -9.87 -0.49
N ASP A 44 -21.38 -9.46 -0.31
CA ASP A 44 -22.46 -9.88 -1.19
C ASP A 44 -22.36 -9.15 -2.53
N LEU A 45 -22.96 -9.71 -3.56
CA LEU A 45 -22.98 -9.09 -4.88
C LEU A 45 -23.96 -7.89 -4.91
N ASP A 46 -23.61 -6.90 -5.71
CA ASP A 46 -24.54 -5.82 -6.06
C ASP A 46 -25.46 -6.24 -7.22
N GLU A 47 -26.28 -5.31 -7.70
CA GLU A 47 -27.21 -5.56 -8.79
C GLU A 47 -26.54 -5.89 -10.14
N ARG A 48 -25.22 -5.62 -10.26
CA ARG A 48 -24.40 -5.97 -11.42
C ARG A 48 -23.70 -7.31 -11.27
N ASN A 49 -23.91 -8.02 -10.15
CA ASN A 49 -23.21 -9.23 -9.78
C ASN A 49 -21.73 -9.00 -9.47
N TRP A 50 -21.38 -7.83 -8.93
CA TRP A 50 -20.01 -7.50 -8.50
C TRP A 50 -19.90 -7.42 -6.98
N VAL A 51 -18.77 -7.87 -6.45
CA VAL A 51 -18.42 -7.60 -5.04
C VAL A 51 -18.16 -6.11 -4.87
N TRP A 52 -17.23 -5.57 -5.64
CA TRP A 52 -16.91 -4.14 -5.63
C TRP A 52 -16.45 -3.70 -7.01
N ASP A 53 -16.84 -2.51 -7.39
CA ASP A 53 -16.42 -1.90 -8.66
C ASP A 53 -15.02 -1.32 -8.50
N PHE A 54 -14.01 -1.98 -9.08
CA PHE A 54 -12.63 -1.52 -9.00
C PHE A 54 -12.39 -0.14 -9.60
N GLY A 55 -13.28 0.34 -10.45
CA GLY A 55 -13.28 1.72 -10.93
C GLY A 55 -13.39 2.75 -9.82
N GLY A 56 -13.89 2.36 -8.64
CA GLY A 56 -13.90 3.19 -7.44
C GLY A 56 -12.52 3.67 -7.04
N MET A 57 -11.46 2.92 -7.36
CA MET A 57 -10.08 3.34 -7.10
C MET A 57 -9.71 4.66 -7.81
N LYS A 58 -10.34 4.96 -8.93
CA LYS A 58 -10.10 6.19 -9.70
C LYS A 58 -11.16 7.26 -9.48
N ARG A 59 -12.40 6.84 -9.16
CA ARG A 59 -13.54 7.75 -9.04
C ARG A 59 -13.71 8.37 -7.66
N SER A 60 -13.16 7.76 -6.62
CA SER A 60 -13.27 8.24 -5.24
C SER A 60 -12.35 9.44 -5.00
N GLN A 61 -12.65 10.56 -5.64
CA GLN A 61 -11.83 11.76 -5.60
C GLN A 61 -11.70 12.34 -4.19
N GLY A 62 -10.47 12.72 -3.82
CA GLY A 62 -10.18 13.38 -2.56
C GLY A 62 -10.33 12.51 -1.30
N LYS A 63 -10.54 11.21 -1.43
CA LYS A 63 -10.87 10.32 -0.31
C LYS A 63 -9.66 9.93 0.56
N ILE A 64 -8.46 9.91 0.02
CA ILE A 64 -7.24 9.61 0.77
C ILE A 64 -6.25 10.76 0.59
N ASP A 65 -6.04 11.54 1.64
CA ASP A 65 -5.10 12.68 1.64
C ASP A 65 -5.29 13.61 0.42
N GLY A 66 -6.55 13.87 0.04
CA GLY A 66 -6.89 14.73 -1.09
C GLY A 66 -6.76 14.07 -2.46
N LYS A 67 -6.52 12.77 -2.51
CA LYS A 67 -6.31 12.01 -3.76
C LYS A 67 -7.32 10.88 -3.90
N SER A 68 -7.54 10.43 -5.15
CA SER A 68 -8.22 9.16 -5.35
C SER A 68 -7.32 8.03 -4.83
N PRO A 69 -7.88 6.85 -4.49
CA PRO A 69 -7.05 5.73 -4.04
C PRO A 69 -5.91 5.38 -5.02
N LYS A 70 -6.18 5.37 -6.31
CA LYS A 70 -5.16 5.08 -7.32
C LYS A 70 -4.06 6.15 -7.35
N GLU A 71 -4.43 7.42 -7.34
CA GLU A 71 -3.48 8.53 -7.28
C GLU A 71 -2.66 8.49 -5.98
N TRP A 72 -3.31 8.14 -4.87
CA TRP A 72 -2.62 8.02 -3.58
C TRP A 72 -1.59 6.88 -3.59
N MET A 73 -1.94 5.73 -4.17
CA MET A 73 -1.01 4.60 -4.29
C MET A 73 0.18 4.97 -5.18
N ASP A 74 -0.06 5.62 -6.29
CA ASP A 74 1.02 6.09 -7.18
C ASP A 74 1.91 7.10 -6.45
N TYR A 75 1.31 8.05 -5.74
CA TYR A 75 2.03 9.05 -4.95
C TYR A 75 2.91 8.41 -3.87
N MET A 76 2.38 7.41 -3.15
CA MET A 76 3.09 6.79 -2.04
C MET A 76 4.18 5.82 -2.51
N PHE A 77 3.92 5.04 -3.55
CA PHE A 77 4.70 3.84 -3.82
C PHE A 77 5.42 3.84 -5.16
N ASP A 78 5.19 4.82 -6.04
CA ASP A 78 5.86 4.84 -7.33
C ASP A 78 6.94 5.91 -7.41
N HIS A 79 8.18 5.51 -7.70
CA HIS A 79 9.36 6.37 -7.75
C HIS A 79 9.60 7.12 -6.43
N THR A 80 9.42 6.42 -5.31
CA THR A 80 9.51 7.01 -3.97
C THR A 80 10.57 6.34 -3.12
N CYS A 81 10.98 7.04 -2.07
CA CYS A 81 11.82 6.51 -1.00
C CYS A 81 10.97 6.43 0.28
N LEU A 82 10.72 5.21 0.73
CA LEU A 82 9.89 4.93 1.91
C LEU A 82 10.79 4.82 3.14
N VAL A 83 10.57 5.69 4.12
CA VAL A 83 11.42 5.77 5.31
C VAL A 83 10.55 5.72 6.56
N ALA A 84 10.96 4.88 7.53
CA ALA A 84 10.30 4.84 8.82
C ALA A 84 10.55 6.15 9.58
N GLU A 85 9.53 6.65 10.27
CA GLU A 85 9.63 7.89 11.05
C GLU A 85 10.70 7.80 12.15
N ASP A 86 10.99 6.59 12.63
CA ASP A 86 12.02 6.34 13.66
C ASP A 86 13.38 5.92 13.09
N ASP A 87 13.57 5.99 11.78
CA ASP A 87 14.87 5.68 11.17
C ASP A 87 15.94 6.68 11.64
N PRO A 88 17.05 6.22 12.23
CA PRO A 88 18.12 7.12 12.69
C PRO A 88 18.80 7.90 11.56
N GLY A 89 18.66 7.46 10.29
CA GLY A 89 19.18 8.15 9.12
C GLY A 89 18.22 9.16 8.50
N ILE A 90 17.12 9.49 9.16
CA ILE A 90 16.04 10.32 8.61
C ILE A 90 16.54 11.70 8.13
N SER A 91 17.50 12.31 8.83
CA SER A 91 18.05 13.62 8.44
C SER A 91 18.74 13.57 7.07
N GLY A 92 19.44 12.47 6.77
CA GLY A 92 20.07 12.25 5.46
C GLY A 92 19.04 12.11 4.35
N PHE A 93 17.96 11.39 4.60
CA PHE A 93 16.87 11.26 3.63
C PHE A 93 16.17 12.60 3.38
N LYS A 94 15.92 13.37 4.42
CA LYS A 94 15.33 14.72 4.28
C LYS A 94 16.23 15.65 3.47
N THR A 95 17.54 15.57 3.65
CA THR A 95 18.50 16.34 2.86
C THR A 95 18.42 15.97 1.38
N MET A 96 18.40 14.67 1.06
CA MET A 96 18.28 14.20 -0.32
C MET A 96 16.96 14.62 -0.97
N ASP A 97 15.87 14.60 -0.20
CA ASP A 97 14.56 15.06 -0.67
C ASP A 97 14.60 16.56 -1.00
N SER A 98 15.19 17.37 -0.11
CA SER A 98 15.30 18.82 -0.31
C SER A 98 16.17 19.18 -1.51
N LEU A 99 17.12 18.31 -1.87
CA LEU A 99 17.97 18.47 -3.06
C LEU A 99 17.31 17.97 -4.34
N GLY A 100 16.10 17.42 -4.25
CA GLY A 100 15.39 16.88 -5.41
C GLY A 100 15.92 15.54 -5.90
N VAL A 101 16.67 14.81 -5.08
CA VAL A 101 17.29 13.52 -5.45
C VAL A 101 16.32 12.35 -5.26
N ILE A 102 15.44 12.46 -4.27
CA ILE A 102 14.41 11.44 -3.97
C ILE A 102 13.06 12.12 -3.75
N GLN A 103 12.01 11.31 -3.82
CA GLN A 103 10.68 11.68 -3.34
C GLN A 103 10.44 10.96 -2.03
N LEU A 104 10.65 11.63 -0.92
CA LEU A 104 10.56 11.03 0.42
C LEU A 104 9.12 10.85 0.85
N ARG A 105 8.82 9.65 1.38
CA ARG A 105 7.55 9.34 2.05
C ARG A 105 7.87 8.78 3.42
N LEU A 106 7.38 9.44 4.46
CA LEU A 106 7.55 8.99 5.84
C LEU A 106 6.35 8.15 6.26
N LEU A 107 6.63 6.98 6.82
CA LEU A 107 5.61 6.05 7.31
C LEU A 107 5.95 5.66 8.76
N PRO A 108 4.93 5.27 9.56
CA PRO A 108 5.21 4.80 10.92
C PRO A 108 6.18 3.61 10.95
N ASN A 109 6.07 2.72 9.97
CA ASN A 109 6.92 1.53 9.86
C ASN A 109 7.20 1.23 8.39
N VAL A 110 8.26 0.45 8.15
CA VAL A 110 8.63 -0.06 6.82
C VAL A 110 8.78 -1.58 6.89
N GLY A 111 8.67 -2.22 5.74
CA GLY A 111 8.71 -3.66 5.58
C GLY A 111 7.44 -4.19 4.95
N ALA A 112 7.53 -5.36 4.33
CA ALA A 112 6.42 -5.95 3.56
C ALA A 112 5.14 -6.09 4.41
N GLU A 113 5.27 -6.60 5.63
CA GLU A 113 4.14 -6.79 6.55
C GLU A 113 3.47 -5.46 6.91
N LYS A 114 4.27 -4.46 7.21
CA LYS A 114 3.76 -3.14 7.62
C LYS A 114 3.19 -2.35 6.46
N PHE A 115 3.71 -2.53 5.26
CA PHE A 115 3.12 -1.92 4.07
C PHE A 115 1.74 -2.51 3.76
N ALA A 116 1.58 -3.83 3.91
CA ALA A 116 0.28 -4.49 3.75
C ALA A 116 -0.75 -3.97 4.76
N GLU A 117 -0.37 -3.89 6.04
CA GLU A 117 -1.21 -3.33 7.11
C GLU A 117 -1.57 -1.86 6.83
N PHE A 118 -0.59 -1.06 6.43
CA PHE A 118 -0.76 0.35 6.12
C PHE A 118 -1.74 0.56 4.96
N LEU A 119 -1.59 -0.20 3.88
CA LEU A 119 -2.51 -0.15 2.75
C LEU A 119 -3.94 -0.50 3.18
N TYR A 120 -4.10 -1.55 3.97
CA TYR A 120 -5.40 -1.93 4.52
C TYR A 120 -6.02 -0.75 5.30
N SER A 121 -5.24 -0.13 6.18
CA SER A 121 -5.73 0.97 7.02
C SER A 121 -6.25 2.17 6.23
N LYS A 122 -5.72 2.38 5.04
CA LYS A 122 -6.11 3.48 4.15
C LYS A 122 -7.29 3.12 3.24
N LEU A 123 -7.32 1.90 2.72
CA LEU A 123 -8.34 1.50 1.74
C LEU A 123 -9.61 0.94 2.35
N ASN A 124 -9.52 0.17 3.43
CA ASN A 124 -10.71 -0.50 3.98
C ASN A 124 -11.81 0.48 4.42
N PRO A 125 -11.51 1.58 5.14
CA PRO A 125 -12.55 2.54 5.51
C PRO A 125 -13.30 3.11 4.31
N LEU A 126 -12.59 3.38 3.23
CA LEU A 126 -13.18 3.89 2.00
C LEU A 126 -14.13 2.85 1.36
N VAL A 127 -13.70 1.62 1.25
CA VAL A 127 -14.51 0.53 0.66
C VAL A 127 -15.77 0.30 1.49
N VAL A 128 -15.64 0.25 2.81
CA VAL A 128 -16.78 0.07 3.72
C VAL A 128 -17.77 1.23 3.58
N GLU A 129 -17.28 2.47 3.56
CA GLU A 129 -18.13 3.66 3.41
C GLU A 129 -18.87 3.67 2.07
N GLU A 130 -18.16 3.44 0.97
CA GLU A 130 -18.75 3.47 -0.38
C GLU A 130 -19.78 2.38 -0.61
N THR A 131 -19.69 1.28 0.11
CA THR A 131 -20.61 0.15 -0.03
C THR A 131 -21.63 0.05 1.09
N ASN A 132 -21.70 1.05 1.96
CA ASN A 132 -22.57 1.05 3.14
C ASN A 132 -22.40 -0.25 3.98
N GLY A 133 -21.17 -0.71 4.14
CA GLY A 133 -20.84 -1.89 4.92
C GLY A 133 -21.05 -3.23 4.21
N ARG A 134 -21.46 -3.23 2.94
CA ARG A 134 -21.68 -4.48 2.17
C ARG A 134 -20.37 -5.21 1.88
N VAL A 135 -19.28 -4.46 1.66
CA VAL A 135 -17.96 -4.99 1.30
C VAL A 135 -16.91 -4.55 2.30
N LYS A 136 -15.96 -5.42 2.56
CA LYS A 136 -14.77 -5.13 3.36
C LYS A 136 -13.55 -5.78 2.72
N ILE A 137 -12.38 -5.22 3.02
CA ILE A 137 -11.10 -5.84 2.67
C ILE A 137 -10.78 -6.89 3.74
N ILE A 138 -10.49 -8.11 3.32
CA ILE A 138 -10.19 -9.23 4.22
C ILE A 138 -8.73 -9.65 4.19
N LYS A 139 -7.98 -9.19 3.20
CA LYS A 139 -6.57 -9.56 3.04
C LYS A 139 -5.87 -8.58 2.13
N VAL A 140 -4.63 -8.24 2.47
CA VAL A 140 -3.73 -7.50 1.59
C VAL A 140 -2.41 -8.25 1.53
N GLU A 141 -1.98 -8.62 0.32
CA GLU A 141 -0.67 -9.16 0.06
C GLU A 141 0.24 -8.07 -0.50
N PHE A 142 1.42 -7.93 0.08
CA PHE A 142 2.48 -7.08 -0.45
C PHE A 142 3.58 -7.96 -1.01
N PHE A 143 3.97 -7.72 -2.26
CA PHE A 143 5.05 -8.42 -2.93
C PHE A 143 6.26 -7.51 -3.05
N GLU A 144 7.38 -7.88 -2.42
CA GLU A 144 8.67 -7.20 -2.60
C GLU A 144 9.22 -7.46 -3.99
N ASN A 145 8.95 -8.66 -4.50
CA ASN A 145 9.33 -9.17 -5.80
C ASN A 145 8.45 -10.40 -6.09
N GLU A 146 8.73 -11.11 -7.18
CA GLU A 146 7.95 -12.29 -7.56
C GLU A 146 8.08 -13.48 -6.58
N ARG A 147 9.08 -13.47 -5.69
CA ARG A 147 9.38 -14.60 -4.80
C ARG A 147 8.96 -14.37 -3.37
N ASN A 148 9.00 -13.12 -2.91
CA ASN A 148 8.81 -12.80 -1.51
C ASN A 148 7.59 -11.90 -1.33
N SER A 149 6.71 -12.31 -0.44
CA SER A 149 5.52 -11.53 -0.11
C SER A 149 5.22 -11.62 1.38
N ALA A 150 4.42 -10.69 1.85
CA ALA A 150 3.83 -10.73 3.18
C ALA A 150 2.34 -10.43 3.06
N THR A 151 1.56 -10.99 3.97
CA THR A 151 0.10 -10.88 3.95
C THR A 151 -0.40 -10.35 5.28
N TYR A 152 -1.22 -9.32 5.21
CA TYR A 152 -1.98 -8.81 6.36
C TYR A 152 -3.41 -9.31 6.31
N ILE A 153 -3.86 -9.91 7.40
CA ILE A 153 -5.23 -10.39 7.60
C ILE A 153 -5.77 -9.69 8.85
N PRO A 154 -6.73 -8.77 8.72
CA PRO A 154 -7.30 -8.04 9.85
C PRO A 154 -8.10 -8.90 10.82
#